data_6952f6848a1dfa51057a11ebc5210101
#
_entry.id   6952f6848a1dfa51057a11ebc5210101
#
_cell.length_a   1.000
_cell.length_b   1.000
_cell.length_c   1.000
_cell.angle_alpha   90.00
_cell.angle_beta   90.00
_cell.angle_gamma   90.00
#
_symmetry.space_group_name_H-M   'P 1'
#
loop_
_entity.id
_entity.type
_entity.pdbx_description
1 polymer ?
#
loop_
_entity_poly.entity_id
_entity_poly.type
_entity_poly.pdbx_seq_one_letter_code
_entity_poly.pdbx_strand_id
1 'polypeptide(L)'
;APESAAERSVAGLPVRMPSLDVHTIGAGGGSTARLDPGGALVVGPRSAGAVPGPACYGRGGTEPTVTDADLVLGRIDPVATFPDLGRLDPAAAARALDRADVGAAGVVAVVDAAMEQAVRRVTVERGIDPRALALVAFGGAGPLHACAIADALGMPAVIVPPRAGVLSAVGILGSPRSRELVRTWPTPLEHSGLAPALASLGEEARALVDPDAVVTTLVDCRYPGQSHDLSVGRVEEFHAAHELRNGFARPHEQVEVVALRARAATDAPLGVADLPVPREAGRRVDGPAAIAEPDCTIWVAGGWRAEVGALGAWVLRRSGAGR
;
A
#
# COMPACT_ATOMS: atom_id res chain seq x y z
N ALA A 1 11.32 -4.59 -6.01
CA ALA A 1 10.97 -3.18 -5.80
C ALA A 1 9.54 -2.95 -6.30
N PRO A 2 8.75 -2.06 -5.68
CA PRO A 2 7.44 -1.72 -6.22
C PRO A 2 7.61 -1.14 -7.63
N GLU A 3 6.76 -1.57 -8.56
CA GLU A 3 6.75 -1.01 -9.91
C GLU A 3 6.35 0.46 -9.87
N SER A 4 7.19 1.32 -10.42
CA SER A 4 6.82 2.69 -10.71
C SER A 4 6.47 2.79 -12.20
N ALA A 5 5.27 3.22 -12.50
CA ALA A 5 4.85 3.51 -13.87
C ALA A 5 5.05 5.00 -14.16
N ALA A 6 5.59 5.30 -15.34
CA ALA A 6 5.74 6.69 -15.80
C ALA A 6 4.39 7.35 -16.15
N GLU A 7 3.37 6.54 -16.43
CA GLU A 7 2.01 6.98 -16.71
C GLU A 7 1.01 6.05 -16.04
N ARG A 8 -0.05 6.62 -15.48
CA ARG A 8 -1.16 5.90 -14.86
C ARG A 8 -2.50 6.42 -15.34
N SER A 9 -3.49 5.54 -15.30
CA SER A 9 -4.87 5.96 -15.45
C SER A 9 -5.51 6.16 -14.06
N VAL A 10 -5.96 7.37 -13.79
CA VAL A 10 -6.73 7.71 -12.58
C VAL A 10 -8.13 8.11 -13.02
N ALA A 11 -9.14 7.36 -12.61
CA ALA A 11 -10.54 7.57 -13.03
C ALA A 11 -10.71 7.64 -14.57
N GLY A 12 -9.93 6.86 -15.32
CA GLY A 12 -9.95 6.82 -16.79
C GLY A 12 -9.14 7.93 -17.48
N LEU A 13 -8.52 8.83 -16.72
CA LEU A 13 -7.68 9.89 -17.26
C LEU A 13 -6.20 9.50 -17.16
N PRO A 14 -5.40 9.69 -18.22
CA PRO A 14 -3.96 9.43 -18.19
C PRO A 14 -3.25 10.52 -17.35
N VAL A 15 -2.52 10.09 -16.33
CA VAL A 15 -1.68 10.96 -15.50
C VAL A 15 -0.23 10.58 -15.73
N ARG A 16 0.53 11.48 -16.35
CA ARG A 16 1.96 11.30 -16.62
C ARG A 16 2.81 11.82 -15.47
N MET A 17 2.83 11.05 -14.41
CA MET A 17 3.65 11.30 -13.24
C MET A 17 4.18 9.97 -12.70
N PRO A 18 5.49 9.84 -12.49
CA PRO A 18 6.04 8.65 -11.86
C PRO A 18 5.38 8.41 -10.52
N SER A 19 4.72 7.28 -10.36
CA SER A 19 4.01 6.95 -9.14
C SER A 19 4.02 5.44 -8.88
N LEU A 20 3.95 5.07 -7.59
CA LEU A 20 3.80 3.68 -7.21
C LEU A 20 2.42 3.17 -7.61
N ASP A 21 2.33 1.88 -7.89
CA ASP A 21 1.07 1.23 -8.19
C ASP A 21 0.26 1.00 -6.90
N VAL A 22 -0.57 1.99 -6.56
CA VAL A 22 -1.44 1.98 -5.38
C VAL A 22 -2.90 1.98 -5.85
N HIS A 23 -3.63 0.94 -5.50
CA HIS A 23 -5.07 0.85 -5.71
C HIS A 23 -5.81 1.16 -4.42
N THR A 24 -6.71 2.12 -4.48
CA THR A 24 -7.55 2.49 -3.34
C THR A 24 -8.95 1.92 -3.49
N ILE A 25 -9.50 1.43 -2.37
CA ILE A 25 -10.89 1.04 -2.25
C ILE A 25 -11.53 1.88 -1.15
N GLY A 26 -12.81 2.21 -1.28
CA GLY A 26 -13.53 2.96 -0.27
C GLY A 26 -13.97 2.10 0.91
N ALA A 27 -13.10 1.20 1.40
CA ALA A 27 -13.41 0.27 2.48
C ALA A 27 -12.30 0.22 3.53
N GLY A 28 -12.67 0.32 4.79
CA GLY A 28 -11.78 0.28 5.95
C GLY A 28 -12.59 0.32 7.23
N GLY A 29 -11.93 0.31 8.40
CA GLY A 29 -12.59 0.23 9.71
C GLY A 29 -13.68 1.26 9.97
N GLY A 30 -13.50 2.49 9.49
CA GLY A 30 -14.48 3.58 9.62
C GLY A 30 -15.58 3.59 8.56
N SER A 31 -15.57 2.69 7.59
CA SER A 31 -16.59 2.64 6.54
C SER A 31 -17.96 2.32 7.13
N THR A 32 -18.97 3.15 6.81
CA THR A 32 -20.35 2.99 7.32
C THR A 32 -21.09 1.92 6.53
N ALA A 33 -21.89 1.12 7.25
CA ALA A 33 -22.74 0.09 6.67
C ALA A 33 -24.22 0.55 6.67
N ARG A 34 -24.95 0.22 5.59
CA ARG A 34 -26.36 0.53 5.46
C ARG A 34 -27.03 -0.39 4.43
N LEU A 35 -28.33 -0.49 4.49
CA LEU A 35 -29.10 -1.03 3.39
C LEU A 35 -29.36 0.08 2.35
N ASP A 36 -29.26 -0.26 1.09
CA ASP A 36 -29.69 0.62 0.01
C ASP A 36 -31.23 0.56 -0.18
N PRO A 37 -31.82 1.39 -1.03
CA PRO A 37 -33.28 1.37 -1.28
C PRO A 37 -33.81 0.03 -1.81
N GLY A 38 -32.96 -0.82 -2.35
CA GLY A 38 -33.28 -2.18 -2.80
C GLY A 38 -33.11 -3.25 -1.73
N GLY A 39 -32.67 -2.88 -0.53
CA GLY A 39 -32.43 -3.81 0.58
C GLY A 39 -31.05 -4.50 0.52
N ALA A 40 -30.16 -4.11 -0.39
CA ALA A 40 -28.81 -4.66 -0.45
C ALA A 40 -27.90 -3.99 0.58
N LEU A 41 -27.07 -4.79 1.24
CA LEU A 41 -26.06 -4.30 2.19
C LEU A 41 -24.89 -3.61 1.44
N VAL A 42 -24.70 -2.34 1.76
CA VAL A 42 -23.60 -1.50 1.22
C VAL A 42 -22.70 -1.07 2.35
N VAL A 43 -21.37 -1.26 2.17
CA VAL A 43 -20.33 -0.84 3.11
C VAL A 43 -19.39 0.14 2.42
N GLY A 44 -19.29 1.34 2.97
CA GLY A 44 -18.56 2.44 2.33
C GLY A 44 -19.30 3.05 1.12
N PRO A 45 -18.62 3.85 0.25
CA PRO A 45 -17.29 4.46 0.50
C PRO A 45 -17.30 5.53 1.59
N ARG A 46 -18.50 5.87 2.14
CA ARG A 46 -18.63 6.85 3.21
C ARG A 46 -18.00 6.32 4.49
N SER A 47 -17.22 7.16 5.16
CA SER A 47 -16.57 6.86 6.42
C SER A 47 -17.12 7.75 7.54
N ALA A 48 -17.27 7.18 8.74
CA ALA A 48 -17.59 7.93 9.96
C ALA A 48 -16.43 8.83 10.43
N GLY A 49 -15.25 8.71 9.82
CA GLY A 49 -14.05 9.46 10.21
C GLY A 49 -13.55 9.10 11.60
N ALA A 50 -12.78 10.02 12.21
CA ALA A 50 -12.30 9.88 13.58
C ALA A 50 -13.25 10.50 14.61
N VAL A 51 -14.01 11.53 14.20
CA VAL A 51 -15.02 12.23 14.99
C VAL A 51 -16.25 12.48 14.11
N PRO A 52 -17.42 11.96 14.47
CA PRO A 52 -17.71 11.17 15.67
C PRO A 52 -17.09 9.78 15.67
N GLY A 53 -16.75 9.23 14.50
CA GLY A 53 -16.17 7.89 14.36
C GLY A 53 -17.18 6.76 14.51
N PRO A 54 -16.71 5.50 14.57
CA PRO A 54 -17.50 4.33 14.92
C PRO A 54 -18.33 4.51 16.19
N ALA A 55 -19.50 3.87 16.24
CA ALA A 55 -20.40 3.98 17.39
C ALA A 55 -19.72 3.51 18.68
N CYS A 56 -18.89 2.48 18.61
CA CYS A 56 -18.14 1.92 19.74
C CYS A 56 -17.09 2.88 20.32
N TYR A 57 -16.74 4.00 19.64
CA TYR A 57 -15.79 4.97 20.19
C TYR A 57 -16.38 5.86 21.28
N GLY A 58 -17.71 5.88 21.43
CA GLY A 58 -18.38 6.69 22.45
C GLY A 58 -18.28 8.20 22.20
N ARG A 59 -17.96 8.64 21.00
CA ARG A 59 -17.81 10.05 20.58
C ARG A 59 -19.02 10.62 19.85
N GLY A 60 -20.17 9.98 19.98
CA GLY A 60 -21.43 10.42 19.36
C GLY A 60 -21.70 9.79 17.99
N GLY A 61 -20.90 8.82 17.53
CA GLY A 61 -21.19 8.00 16.37
C GLY A 61 -22.48 7.19 16.55
N THR A 62 -23.33 7.13 15.54
CA THR A 62 -24.63 6.42 15.58
C THR A 62 -24.83 5.45 14.44
N GLU A 63 -24.06 5.60 13.36
CA GLU A 63 -24.09 4.70 12.22
C GLU A 63 -23.14 3.52 12.44
N PRO A 64 -23.55 2.29 12.04
CA PRO A 64 -22.67 1.16 12.19
C PRO A 64 -21.51 1.23 11.20
N THR A 65 -20.34 0.82 11.65
CA THR A 65 -19.12 0.76 10.84
C THR A 65 -18.55 -0.66 10.83
N VAL A 66 -17.52 -0.86 9.99
CA VAL A 66 -16.76 -2.12 9.98
C VAL A 66 -16.13 -2.38 11.35
N THR A 67 -15.58 -1.35 12.01
CA THR A 67 -15.03 -1.49 13.38
C THR A 67 -16.07 -1.95 14.38
N ASP A 68 -17.31 -1.45 14.29
CA ASP A 68 -18.41 -1.89 15.15
C ASP A 68 -18.73 -3.36 14.89
N ALA A 69 -18.75 -3.78 13.63
CA ALA A 69 -19.00 -5.18 13.25
C ALA A 69 -17.88 -6.11 13.74
N ASP A 70 -16.60 -5.74 13.56
CA ASP A 70 -15.47 -6.53 14.05
C ASP A 70 -15.46 -6.66 15.58
N LEU A 71 -15.84 -5.60 16.30
CA LEU A 71 -15.97 -5.62 17.75
C LEU A 71 -17.06 -6.57 18.21
N VAL A 72 -18.26 -6.52 17.61
CA VAL A 72 -19.39 -7.41 17.93
C VAL A 72 -19.05 -8.86 17.61
N LEU A 73 -18.29 -9.12 16.55
CA LEU A 73 -17.82 -10.46 16.20
C LEU A 73 -16.66 -10.98 17.07
N GLY A 74 -16.16 -10.18 18.03
CA GLY A 74 -15.04 -10.53 18.88
C GLY A 74 -13.68 -10.57 18.18
N ARG A 75 -13.58 -9.96 16.98
CA ARG A 75 -12.30 -9.80 16.27
C ARG A 75 -11.42 -8.71 16.89
N ILE A 76 -12.03 -7.80 17.63
CA ILE A 76 -11.36 -6.79 18.45
C ILE A 76 -11.66 -7.14 19.90
N ASP A 77 -10.63 -7.23 20.74
CA ASP A 77 -10.79 -7.50 22.16
C ASP A 77 -11.50 -6.31 22.86
N PRO A 78 -12.69 -6.51 23.42
CA PRO A 78 -13.46 -5.42 24.06
C PRO A 78 -12.81 -4.88 25.34
N VAL A 79 -11.86 -5.62 25.94
CA VAL A 79 -11.12 -5.15 27.14
C VAL A 79 -9.82 -4.44 26.78
N ALA A 80 -9.39 -4.50 25.53
CA ALA A 80 -8.22 -3.75 25.06
C ALA A 80 -8.43 -2.26 25.22
N THR A 81 -7.36 -1.56 25.59
CA THR A 81 -7.36 -0.10 25.72
C THR A 81 -6.58 0.49 24.55
N PHE A 82 -7.22 1.38 23.82
CA PHE A 82 -6.62 2.05 22.69
C PHE A 82 -6.16 3.46 23.05
N PRO A 83 -5.01 3.93 22.58
CA PRO A 83 -4.57 5.29 22.80
C PRO A 83 -5.67 6.28 22.38
N ASP A 84 -5.92 7.32 23.20
CA ASP A 84 -6.91 8.39 22.97
C ASP A 84 -8.38 7.97 22.84
N LEU A 85 -8.68 6.67 22.77
CA LEU A 85 -10.05 6.14 22.71
C LEU A 85 -10.48 5.47 24.02
N GLY A 86 -9.52 4.94 24.79
CA GLY A 86 -9.83 4.11 25.93
C GLY A 86 -10.36 2.74 25.53
N ARG A 87 -11.37 2.25 26.26
CA ARG A 87 -12.08 1.01 25.90
C ARG A 87 -13.21 1.28 24.93
N LEU A 88 -13.40 0.39 24.01
CA LEU A 88 -14.53 0.45 23.08
C LEU A 88 -15.83 -0.02 23.76
N ASP A 89 -16.99 0.50 23.31
CA ASP A 89 -18.31 0.11 23.80
C ASP A 89 -18.99 -0.90 22.89
N PRO A 90 -18.96 -2.21 23.20
CA PRO A 90 -19.62 -3.22 22.37
C PRO A 90 -21.15 -3.05 22.32
N ALA A 91 -21.76 -2.50 23.39
CA ALA A 91 -23.19 -2.27 23.40
C ALA A 91 -23.61 -1.14 22.46
N ALA A 92 -22.78 -0.08 22.33
CA ALA A 92 -23.00 0.97 21.34
C ALA A 92 -22.88 0.43 19.91
N ALA A 93 -21.86 -0.43 19.64
CA ALA A 93 -21.70 -1.10 18.36
C ALA A 93 -22.94 -1.96 18.00
N ALA A 94 -23.39 -2.81 18.91
CA ALA A 94 -24.55 -3.67 18.71
C ALA A 94 -25.81 -2.81 18.42
N ARG A 95 -26.08 -1.78 19.22
CA ARG A 95 -27.21 -0.88 19.00
C ARG A 95 -27.15 -0.15 17.64
N ALA A 96 -25.96 0.17 17.14
CA ALA A 96 -25.81 0.80 15.84
C ALA A 96 -26.17 -0.15 14.69
N LEU A 97 -25.68 -1.39 14.77
CA LEU A 97 -26.01 -2.45 13.80
C LEU A 97 -27.50 -2.78 13.80
N ASP A 98 -28.11 -2.95 14.97
CA ASP A 98 -29.54 -3.25 15.12
C ASP A 98 -30.43 -2.13 14.54
N ARG A 99 -30.09 -0.87 14.81
CA ARG A 99 -30.85 0.28 14.27
C ARG A 99 -30.79 0.37 12.74
N ALA A 100 -29.71 -0.07 12.14
CA ALA A 100 -29.54 -0.07 10.69
C ALA A 100 -30.06 -1.33 10.03
N ASP A 101 -30.54 -2.29 10.81
CA ASP A 101 -30.98 -3.63 10.37
C ASP A 101 -29.90 -4.36 9.55
N VAL A 102 -28.65 -4.27 10.01
CA VAL A 102 -27.50 -4.92 9.35
C VAL A 102 -26.77 -5.89 10.28
N GLY A 103 -26.49 -7.07 9.78
CA GLY A 103 -25.74 -8.08 10.53
C GLY A 103 -24.23 -7.86 10.47
N ALA A 104 -23.54 -7.94 11.62
CA ALA A 104 -22.08 -7.76 11.70
C ALA A 104 -21.30 -8.68 10.74
N ALA A 105 -21.68 -9.95 10.63
CA ALA A 105 -21.04 -10.90 9.72
C ALA A 105 -21.20 -10.48 8.24
N GLY A 106 -22.37 -9.96 7.87
CA GLY A 106 -22.61 -9.45 6.53
C GLY A 106 -21.74 -8.22 6.20
N VAL A 107 -21.63 -7.30 7.16
CA VAL A 107 -20.77 -6.08 7.00
C VAL A 107 -19.34 -6.49 6.71
N VAL A 108 -18.80 -7.41 7.50
CA VAL A 108 -17.42 -7.88 7.32
C VAL A 108 -17.24 -8.67 6.02
N ALA A 109 -18.21 -9.50 5.64
CA ALA A 109 -18.13 -10.26 4.38
C ALA A 109 -18.09 -9.33 3.15
N VAL A 110 -18.85 -8.24 3.16
CA VAL A 110 -18.82 -7.24 2.06
C VAL A 110 -17.45 -6.55 1.97
N VAL A 111 -16.85 -6.20 3.10
CA VAL A 111 -15.52 -5.58 3.13
C VAL A 111 -14.44 -6.58 2.70
N ASP A 112 -14.47 -7.79 3.21
CA ASP A 112 -13.52 -8.85 2.84
C ASP A 112 -13.56 -9.08 1.31
N ALA A 113 -14.76 -9.15 0.71
CA ALA A 113 -14.92 -9.30 -0.74
C ALA A 113 -14.38 -8.09 -1.53
N ALA A 114 -14.59 -6.87 -1.04
CA ALA A 114 -14.06 -5.67 -1.69
C ALA A 114 -12.51 -5.63 -1.64
N MET A 115 -11.92 -6.01 -0.50
CA MET A 115 -10.47 -6.11 -0.34
C MET A 115 -9.89 -7.24 -1.20
N GLU A 116 -10.55 -8.40 -1.26
CA GLU A 116 -10.16 -9.51 -2.14
C GLU A 116 -10.11 -9.06 -3.60
N GLN A 117 -11.15 -8.38 -4.09
CA GLN A 117 -11.18 -7.86 -5.45
C GLN A 117 -10.03 -6.88 -5.73
N ALA A 118 -9.68 -6.03 -4.77
CA ALA A 118 -8.54 -5.13 -4.92
C ALA A 118 -7.21 -5.89 -5.07
N VAL A 119 -7.02 -6.96 -4.29
CA VAL A 119 -5.83 -7.81 -4.42
C VAL A 119 -5.84 -8.56 -5.75
N ARG A 120 -6.99 -9.04 -6.24
CA ARG A 120 -7.11 -9.67 -7.58
C ARG A 120 -6.67 -8.73 -8.70
N ARG A 121 -7.01 -7.45 -8.62
CA ARG A 121 -6.60 -6.44 -9.63
C ARG A 121 -5.08 -6.30 -9.76
N VAL A 122 -4.37 -6.41 -8.66
CA VAL A 122 -2.89 -6.27 -8.66
C VAL A 122 -2.16 -7.61 -8.82
N THR A 123 -2.87 -8.74 -8.83
CA THR A 123 -2.32 -10.08 -8.97
C THR A 123 -2.93 -10.82 -10.17
N VAL A 124 -4.09 -11.41 -10.00
CA VAL A 124 -4.73 -12.30 -10.98
C VAL A 124 -4.96 -11.61 -12.33
N GLU A 125 -5.47 -10.38 -12.33
CA GLU A 125 -5.71 -9.62 -13.58
C GLU A 125 -4.41 -9.28 -14.32
N ARG A 126 -3.26 -9.41 -13.65
CA ARG A 126 -1.92 -9.24 -14.23
C ARG A 126 -1.20 -10.57 -14.50
N GLY A 127 -1.89 -11.69 -14.36
CA GLY A 127 -1.30 -13.01 -14.58
C GLY A 127 -0.39 -13.48 -13.44
N ILE A 128 -0.42 -12.84 -12.28
CA ILE A 128 0.36 -13.24 -11.10
C ILE A 128 -0.48 -14.20 -10.26
N ASP A 129 0.04 -15.39 -9.98
CA ASP A 129 -0.63 -16.38 -9.13
C ASP A 129 -0.48 -16.01 -7.63
N PRO A 130 -1.57 -15.63 -6.93
CA PRO A 130 -1.51 -15.27 -5.52
C PRO A 130 -1.08 -16.43 -4.61
N ARG A 131 -1.24 -17.68 -5.05
CA ARG A 131 -0.84 -18.88 -4.28
C ARG A 131 0.68 -18.99 -4.09
N ALA A 132 1.46 -18.28 -4.90
CA ALA A 132 2.91 -18.19 -4.76
C ALA A 132 3.35 -17.00 -3.88
N LEU A 133 2.43 -16.21 -3.38
CA LEU A 133 2.70 -14.96 -2.65
C LEU A 133 2.25 -15.04 -1.20
N ALA A 134 2.85 -14.21 -0.33
CA ALA A 134 2.34 -13.92 0.99
C ALA A 134 1.64 -12.54 1.00
N LEU A 135 0.53 -12.44 1.74
CA LEU A 135 -0.17 -11.17 1.96
C LEU A 135 0.53 -10.38 3.05
N VAL A 136 0.99 -9.16 2.76
CA VAL A 136 1.47 -8.23 3.79
C VAL A 136 0.30 -7.36 4.22
N ALA A 137 -0.12 -7.50 5.49
CA ALA A 137 -1.22 -6.74 6.06
C ALA A 137 -0.71 -5.67 7.02
N PHE A 138 -1.14 -4.43 6.81
CA PHE A 138 -0.79 -3.29 7.67
C PHE A 138 -1.92 -2.26 7.71
N GLY A 139 -1.72 -1.18 8.50
CA GLY A 139 -2.79 -0.26 8.88
C GLY A 139 -3.61 -0.79 10.06
N GLY A 140 -4.48 0.04 10.60
CA GLY A 140 -5.29 -0.30 11.79
C GLY A 140 -6.24 -1.47 11.57
N ALA A 141 -6.88 -1.57 10.39
CA ALA A 141 -7.90 -2.57 10.08
C ALA A 141 -7.39 -3.71 9.18
N GLY A 142 -6.33 -3.51 8.38
CA GLY A 142 -5.84 -4.52 7.45
C GLY A 142 -5.64 -5.90 8.08
N PRO A 143 -4.97 -6.03 9.23
CA PRO A 143 -4.73 -7.31 9.89
C PRO A 143 -5.98 -8.02 10.44
N LEU A 144 -7.13 -7.34 10.55
CA LEU A 144 -8.41 -7.96 10.95
C LEU A 144 -9.02 -8.82 9.84
N HIS A 145 -8.77 -8.47 8.58
CA HIS A 145 -9.35 -9.08 7.39
C HIS A 145 -8.39 -10.03 6.66
N ALA A 146 -7.11 -10.00 7.02
CA ALA A 146 -6.03 -10.61 6.24
C ALA A 146 -6.15 -12.14 6.08
N CYS A 147 -6.59 -12.86 7.11
CA CYS A 147 -6.79 -14.31 7.02
C CYS A 147 -7.90 -14.66 6.01
N ALA A 148 -9.03 -13.94 6.04
CA ALA A 148 -10.15 -14.17 5.12
C ALA A 148 -9.74 -13.91 3.67
N ILE A 149 -9.00 -12.83 3.41
CA ILE A 149 -8.47 -12.49 2.09
C ILE A 149 -7.48 -13.56 1.60
N ALA A 150 -6.57 -14.00 2.47
CA ALA A 150 -5.60 -15.04 2.15
C ALA A 150 -6.27 -16.40 1.87
N ASP A 151 -7.35 -16.74 2.60
CA ASP A 151 -8.14 -17.94 2.33
C ASP A 151 -8.83 -17.88 0.97
N ALA A 152 -9.48 -16.76 0.64
CA ALA A 152 -10.19 -16.57 -0.62
C ALA A 152 -9.26 -16.62 -1.85
N LEU A 153 -8.01 -16.17 -1.69
CA LEU A 153 -7.00 -16.14 -2.76
C LEU A 153 -6.05 -17.36 -2.73
N GLY A 154 -6.19 -18.26 -1.76
CA GLY A 154 -5.31 -19.41 -1.58
C GLY A 154 -3.88 -19.05 -1.22
N MET A 155 -3.63 -17.86 -0.67
CA MET A 155 -2.29 -17.45 -0.24
C MET A 155 -1.80 -18.28 0.95
N PRO A 156 -0.52 -18.71 0.96
CA PRO A 156 0.00 -19.62 2.00
C PRO A 156 0.27 -18.94 3.33
N ALA A 157 0.45 -17.63 3.35
CA ALA A 157 0.81 -16.90 4.56
C ALA A 157 0.34 -15.44 4.53
N VAL A 158 0.14 -14.90 5.74
CA VAL A 158 -0.04 -13.48 6.00
C VAL A 158 1.14 -13.00 6.85
N ILE A 159 1.68 -11.83 6.53
CA ILE A 159 2.75 -11.17 7.27
C ILE A 159 2.22 -9.85 7.80
N VAL A 160 2.27 -9.67 9.13
CA VAL A 160 1.95 -8.40 9.78
C VAL A 160 3.25 -7.84 10.35
N PRO A 161 3.82 -6.80 9.72
CA PRO A 161 5.10 -6.24 10.14
C PRO A 161 5.01 -5.59 11.53
N PRO A 162 6.14 -5.37 12.21
CA PRO A 162 6.18 -4.49 13.37
C PRO A 162 5.63 -3.11 13.02
N ARG A 163 4.90 -2.50 13.95
CA ARG A 163 4.28 -1.17 13.76
C ARG A 163 3.32 -1.11 12.57
N ALA A 164 2.61 -2.21 12.31
CA ALA A 164 1.69 -2.31 11.18
C ALA A 164 0.68 -1.16 11.15
N GLY A 165 0.14 -0.73 12.28
CA GLY A 165 -0.85 0.36 12.36
C GLY A 165 -0.32 1.73 11.97
N VAL A 166 0.99 1.95 12.13
CA VAL A 166 1.67 3.22 11.83
C VAL A 166 2.77 3.08 10.77
N LEU A 167 2.75 2.00 9.99
CA LEU A 167 3.81 1.68 9.02
C LEU A 167 4.00 2.79 7.98
N SER A 168 2.92 3.47 7.57
CA SER A 168 3.01 4.60 6.64
C SER A 168 3.78 5.78 7.26
N ALA A 169 3.60 6.05 8.55
CA ALA A 169 4.36 7.08 9.26
C ALA A 169 5.85 6.69 9.37
N VAL A 170 6.14 5.42 9.63
CA VAL A 170 7.52 4.88 9.60
C VAL A 170 8.13 5.09 8.21
N GLY A 171 7.38 4.81 7.14
CA GLY A 171 7.81 5.04 5.76
C GLY A 171 8.14 6.51 5.48
N ILE A 172 7.31 7.44 5.98
CA ILE A 172 7.56 8.89 5.83
C ILE A 172 8.83 9.30 6.58
N LEU A 173 8.99 8.85 7.84
CA LEU A 173 10.18 9.13 8.65
C LEU A 173 11.45 8.55 8.05
N GLY A 174 11.37 7.39 7.40
CA GLY A 174 12.50 6.75 6.72
C GLY A 174 12.72 7.23 5.28
N SER A 175 11.89 8.13 4.76
CA SER A 175 12.03 8.60 3.38
C SER A 175 13.15 9.63 3.24
N PRO A 176 14.06 9.46 2.27
CA PRO A 176 15.06 10.46 1.98
C PRO A 176 14.41 11.76 1.51
N ARG A 177 14.99 12.90 1.87
CA ARG A 177 14.65 14.16 1.22
C ARG A 177 15.13 14.10 -0.21
N SER A 178 14.27 14.40 -1.18
CA SER A 178 14.65 14.36 -2.58
C SER A 178 13.92 15.41 -3.40
N ARG A 179 14.56 15.82 -4.49
CA ARG A 179 13.97 16.66 -5.56
C ARG A 179 14.33 16.07 -6.89
N GLU A 180 13.36 16.08 -7.79
CA GLU A 180 13.57 15.76 -9.19
C GLU A 180 13.26 17.00 -10.02
N LEU A 181 14.18 17.31 -10.94
CA LEU A 181 14.02 18.36 -11.94
C LEU A 181 13.96 17.70 -13.31
N VAL A 182 13.06 18.18 -14.14
CA VAL A 182 12.91 17.74 -15.53
C VAL A 182 13.01 18.96 -16.43
N ARG A 183 13.83 18.86 -17.47
CA ARG A 183 14.05 19.94 -18.45
C ARG A 183 13.91 19.40 -19.86
N THR A 184 13.05 19.99 -20.66
CA THR A 184 12.91 19.64 -22.08
C THR A 184 14.23 19.87 -22.81
N TRP A 185 14.64 18.92 -23.66
CA TRP A 185 15.79 19.07 -24.52
C TRP A 185 15.37 19.69 -25.86
N PRO A 186 15.92 20.86 -26.24
CA PRO A 186 15.37 21.62 -27.35
C PRO A 186 15.72 21.08 -28.75
N THR A 187 16.80 20.29 -28.86
CA THR A 187 17.30 19.71 -30.11
C THR A 187 17.29 18.17 -30.05
N PRO A 188 16.13 17.51 -30.22
CA PRO A 188 15.98 16.10 -29.90
C PRO A 188 16.99 15.13 -30.55
N LEU A 189 17.41 15.41 -31.77
CA LEU A 189 18.36 14.60 -32.53
C LEU A 189 19.82 15.02 -32.36
N GLU A 190 20.09 16.17 -31.73
CA GLU A 190 21.41 16.65 -31.45
C GLU A 190 21.78 16.41 -29.99
N HIS A 191 22.77 15.54 -29.79
CA HIS A 191 23.16 15.11 -28.43
C HIS A 191 24.42 15.85 -27.92
N SER A 192 24.97 16.76 -28.71
CA SER A 192 26.07 17.62 -28.25
C SER A 192 25.58 18.51 -27.09
N GLY A 193 26.35 18.56 -26.02
CA GLY A 193 25.97 19.37 -24.85
C GLY A 193 25.06 18.66 -23.82
N LEU A 194 24.60 17.42 -24.03
CA LEU A 194 23.83 16.68 -23.05
C LEU A 194 24.54 16.52 -21.69
N ALA A 195 25.81 16.13 -21.73
CA ALA A 195 26.55 15.89 -20.50
C ALA A 195 26.71 17.16 -19.62
N PRO A 196 27.12 18.32 -20.14
CA PRO A 196 27.16 19.54 -19.33
C PRO A 196 25.77 20.02 -18.91
N ALA A 197 24.71 19.83 -19.72
CA ALA A 197 23.36 20.18 -19.34
C ALA A 197 22.82 19.29 -18.20
N LEU A 198 23.09 17.99 -18.24
CA LEU A 198 22.75 17.04 -17.14
C LEU A 198 23.52 17.39 -15.87
N ALA A 199 24.81 17.71 -15.97
CA ALA A 199 25.62 18.13 -14.83
C ALA A 199 25.03 19.39 -14.17
N SER A 200 24.71 20.42 -14.98
CA SER A 200 24.09 21.64 -14.49
C SER A 200 22.76 21.39 -13.81
N LEU A 201 21.89 20.57 -14.43
CA LEU A 201 20.58 20.21 -13.87
C LEU A 201 20.75 19.42 -12.55
N GLY A 202 21.79 18.59 -12.47
CA GLY A 202 22.16 17.84 -11.26
C GLY A 202 22.55 18.76 -10.11
N GLU A 203 23.38 19.78 -10.37
CA GLU A 203 23.77 20.77 -9.35
C GLU A 203 22.58 21.62 -8.90
N GLU A 204 21.68 21.98 -9.81
CA GLU A 204 20.45 22.68 -9.46
C GLU A 204 19.56 21.81 -8.55
N ALA A 205 19.40 20.52 -8.87
CA ALA A 205 18.64 19.59 -8.04
C ALA A 205 19.28 19.42 -6.65
N ARG A 206 20.63 19.30 -6.59
CA ARG A 206 21.39 19.21 -5.34
C ARG A 206 21.18 20.43 -4.47
N ALA A 207 21.28 21.61 -5.02
CA ALA A 207 21.09 22.87 -4.29
C ALA A 207 19.70 23.00 -3.63
N LEU A 208 18.69 22.31 -4.15
CA LEU A 208 17.34 22.29 -3.58
C LEU A 208 17.12 21.27 -2.45
N VAL A 209 18.09 20.41 -2.21
CA VAL A 209 17.97 19.33 -1.21
C VAL A 209 19.01 19.50 -0.12
N ASP A 210 20.27 19.28 -0.45
CA ASP A 210 21.41 19.30 0.47
C ASP A 210 22.71 19.30 -0.35
N PRO A 211 23.76 20.02 0.09
CA PRO A 211 25.07 19.98 -0.59
C PRO A 211 25.65 18.58 -0.76
N ASP A 212 25.39 17.69 0.19
CA ASP A 212 25.88 16.31 0.20
C ASP A 212 24.92 15.32 -0.49
N ALA A 213 23.80 15.79 -1.04
CA ALA A 213 22.83 14.93 -1.70
C ALA A 213 23.43 14.20 -2.91
N VAL A 214 23.13 12.91 -3.01
CA VAL A 214 23.52 12.07 -4.16
C VAL A 214 22.63 12.46 -5.36
N VAL A 215 23.28 12.72 -6.48
CA VAL A 215 22.58 13.08 -7.74
C VAL A 215 22.60 11.89 -8.69
N THR A 216 21.41 11.57 -9.22
CA THR A 216 21.21 10.62 -10.32
C THR A 216 20.62 11.36 -11.50
N THR A 217 21.15 11.15 -12.70
CA THR A 217 20.65 11.78 -13.93
C THR A 217 20.16 10.73 -14.91
N LEU A 218 19.11 11.07 -15.67
CA LEU A 218 18.53 10.24 -16.71
C LEU A 218 18.22 11.13 -17.94
N VAL A 219 18.11 10.49 -19.09
CA VAL A 219 17.62 11.09 -20.33
C VAL A 219 16.35 10.36 -20.78
N ASP A 220 15.31 11.09 -21.10
CA ASP A 220 14.10 10.53 -21.68
C ASP A 220 14.27 10.45 -23.18
N CYS A 221 14.27 9.23 -23.71
CA CYS A 221 14.55 8.92 -25.10
C CYS A 221 13.37 8.22 -25.77
N ARG A 222 13.24 8.43 -27.10
CA ARG A 222 12.29 7.71 -27.93
C ARG A 222 12.81 7.56 -29.37
N TYR A 223 12.20 6.69 -30.14
CA TYR A 223 12.37 6.76 -31.59
C TYR A 223 11.49 7.87 -32.20
N PRO A 224 11.90 8.48 -33.30
CA PRO A 224 11.10 9.47 -33.99
C PRO A 224 9.68 8.96 -34.29
N GLY A 225 8.69 9.78 -34.00
CA GLY A 225 7.27 9.46 -34.19
C GLY A 225 6.63 8.60 -33.09
N GLN A 226 7.36 8.16 -32.07
CA GLN A 226 6.75 7.52 -30.90
C GLN A 226 6.14 8.57 -29.95
N SER A 227 5.01 8.21 -29.33
CA SER A 227 4.33 9.05 -28.33
C SER A 227 4.83 8.82 -26.91
N HIS A 228 5.57 7.75 -26.68
CA HIS A 228 6.10 7.37 -25.37
C HIS A 228 7.62 7.42 -25.39
N ASP A 229 8.19 7.92 -24.30
CA ASP A 229 9.60 7.97 -24.01
C ASP A 229 9.99 6.93 -22.94
N LEU A 230 11.26 6.59 -22.92
CA LEU A 230 11.88 5.69 -21.95
C LEU A 230 13.07 6.40 -21.32
N SER A 231 13.08 6.46 -19.99
CA SER A 231 14.22 7.05 -19.26
C SER A 231 15.35 6.03 -19.16
N VAL A 232 16.55 6.44 -19.58
CA VAL A 232 17.79 5.66 -19.54
C VAL A 232 18.93 6.47 -18.93
N GLY A 233 19.96 5.79 -18.44
CA GLY A 233 21.13 6.47 -17.88
C GLY A 233 21.91 7.24 -18.94
N ARG A 234 22.01 6.67 -20.13
CA ARG A 234 22.71 7.24 -21.29
C ARG A 234 21.97 6.87 -22.57
N VAL A 235 22.08 7.73 -23.59
CA VAL A 235 21.39 7.54 -24.88
C VAL A 235 21.74 6.18 -25.52
N GLU A 236 22.99 5.72 -25.39
CA GLU A 236 23.48 4.46 -25.97
C GLU A 236 22.78 3.23 -25.38
N GLU A 237 22.21 3.34 -24.18
CA GLU A 237 21.48 2.26 -23.50
C GLU A 237 20.05 2.12 -24.01
N PHE A 238 19.55 3.11 -24.77
CA PHE A 238 18.14 3.18 -25.15
C PHE A 238 17.67 1.98 -25.97
N HIS A 239 18.43 1.55 -26.99
CA HIS A 239 18.03 0.43 -27.87
C HIS A 239 17.80 -0.86 -27.05
N ALA A 240 18.73 -1.19 -26.16
CA ALA A 240 18.64 -2.38 -25.32
C ALA A 240 17.49 -2.28 -24.31
N ALA A 241 17.32 -1.12 -23.68
CA ALA A 241 16.22 -0.87 -22.74
C ALA A 241 14.85 -0.93 -23.45
N HIS A 242 14.77 -0.41 -24.69
CA HIS A 242 13.55 -0.43 -25.49
C HIS A 242 13.18 -1.87 -25.91
N GLU A 243 14.18 -2.67 -26.32
CA GLU A 243 13.97 -4.07 -26.65
C GLU A 243 13.48 -4.88 -25.45
N LEU A 244 14.09 -4.67 -24.29
CA LEU A 244 13.69 -5.34 -23.05
C LEU A 244 12.24 -5.01 -22.66
N ARG A 245 11.84 -3.74 -22.84
CA ARG A 245 10.50 -3.28 -22.43
C ARG A 245 9.40 -3.60 -23.46
N ASN A 246 9.69 -3.42 -24.75
CA ASN A 246 8.70 -3.46 -25.82
C ASN A 246 8.84 -4.69 -26.75
N GLY A 247 9.88 -5.51 -26.56
CA GLY A 247 10.13 -6.71 -27.34
C GLY A 247 10.79 -6.46 -28.71
N PHE A 248 11.20 -5.23 -29.02
CA PHE A 248 11.91 -4.88 -30.26
C PHE A 248 12.82 -3.67 -30.09
N ALA A 249 13.83 -3.55 -30.95
CA ALA A 249 14.69 -2.39 -31.10
C ALA A 249 14.82 -2.00 -32.57
N ARG A 250 15.24 -0.75 -32.84
CA ARG A 250 15.55 -0.22 -34.16
C ARG A 250 16.97 0.38 -34.17
N PRO A 251 18.03 -0.47 -34.14
CA PRO A 251 19.40 0.01 -33.92
C PRO A 251 19.95 0.98 -34.98
N HIS A 252 19.32 1.04 -36.17
CA HIS A 252 19.71 1.94 -37.25
C HIS A 252 18.93 3.27 -37.26
N GLU A 253 17.90 3.41 -36.42
CA GLU A 253 17.18 4.67 -36.28
C GLU A 253 17.88 5.59 -35.26
N GLN A 254 17.80 6.89 -35.54
CA GLN A 254 18.26 7.90 -34.59
C GLN A 254 17.36 7.89 -33.35
N VAL A 255 17.93 8.25 -32.22
CA VAL A 255 17.21 8.35 -30.94
C VAL A 255 16.95 9.83 -30.66
N GLU A 256 15.71 10.20 -30.44
CA GLU A 256 15.34 11.52 -29.93
C GLU A 256 15.52 11.56 -28.41
N VAL A 257 16.22 12.58 -27.92
CA VAL A 257 16.21 12.97 -26.52
C VAL A 257 15.10 14.00 -26.31
N VAL A 258 14.15 13.71 -25.46
CA VAL A 258 12.97 14.54 -25.22
C VAL A 258 13.18 15.44 -24.01
N ALA A 259 13.74 14.89 -22.94
CA ALA A 259 13.97 15.60 -21.69
C ALA A 259 15.18 15.07 -20.93
N LEU A 260 15.71 15.92 -20.08
CA LEU A 260 16.74 15.60 -19.08
C LEU A 260 16.08 15.52 -17.71
N ARG A 261 16.49 14.54 -16.93
CA ARG A 261 16.07 14.38 -15.52
C ARG A 261 17.27 14.41 -14.61
N ALA A 262 17.16 15.10 -13.50
CA ALA A 262 18.12 15.02 -12.41
C ALA A 262 17.38 14.88 -11.08
N ARG A 263 17.71 13.87 -10.33
CA ARG A 263 17.19 13.64 -8.98
C ARG A 263 18.33 13.74 -7.98
N ALA A 264 18.20 14.67 -7.04
CA ALA A 264 19.05 14.72 -5.85
C ALA A 264 18.31 14.11 -4.67
N ALA A 265 19.00 13.32 -3.87
CA ALA A 265 18.43 12.69 -2.66
C ALA A 265 19.48 12.63 -1.55
N THR A 266 19.06 12.84 -0.29
CA THR A 266 19.87 12.51 0.88
C THR A 266 19.81 11.01 1.15
N ASP A 267 20.66 10.52 2.04
CA ASP A 267 20.43 9.22 2.64
C ASP A 267 19.12 9.17 3.42
N ALA A 268 18.56 7.98 3.56
CA ALA A 268 17.38 7.77 4.39
C ALA A 268 17.75 8.06 5.86
N PRO A 269 17.02 8.94 6.56
CA PRO A 269 17.37 9.30 7.95
C PRO A 269 17.15 8.14 8.94
N LEU A 270 16.36 7.14 8.56
CA LEU A 270 16.01 6.00 9.38
C LEU A 270 15.83 4.76 8.49
N GLY A 271 16.55 3.69 8.79
CA GLY A 271 16.36 2.38 8.18
C GLY A 271 15.41 1.50 9.01
N VAL A 272 14.77 0.54 8.39
CA VAL A 272 13.94 -0.45 9.12
C VAL A 272 14.77 -1.22 10.15
N ALA A 273 16.04 -1.44 9.88
CA ALA A 273 16.98 -2.13 10.77
C ALA A 273 17.32 -1.32 12.04
N ASP A 274 17.16 0.01 11.99
CA ASP A 274 17.43 0.91 13.12
C ASP A 274 16.31 0.92 14.14
N LEU A 275 15.14 0.37 13.76
CA LEU A 275 13.99 0.31 14.63
C LEU A 275 14.09 -0.87 15.58
N PRO A 276 13.85 -0.66 16.91
CA PRO A 276 13.84 -1.76 17.85
C PRO A 276 12.80 -2.80 17.47
N VAL A 277 13.14 -4.09 17.59
CA VAL A 277 12.19 -5.19 17.38
C VAL A 277 11.26 -5.25 18.59
N PRO A 278 9.95 -5.02 18.43
CA PRO A 278 9.04 -4.85 19.56
C PRO A 278 8.58 -6.16 20.19
N ARG A 279 8.95 -7.30 19.61
CA ARG A 279 8.41 -8.62 19.98
C ARG A 279 9.51 -9.65 20.07
N GLU A 280 9.38 -10.55 21.04
CA GLU A 280 10.26 -11.73 21.15
C GLU A 280 9.88 -12.75 20.06
N ALA A 281 10.88 -13.26 19.35
CA ALA A 281 10.71 -14.30 18.36
C ALA A 281 10.17 -15.61 19.02
N GLY A 282 9.35 -16.35 18.27
CA GLY A 282 8.82 -17.63 18.71
C GLY A 282 7.52 -17.54 19.54
N ARG A 283 7.02 -16.36 19.92
CA ARG A 283 5.68 -16.21 20.49
C ARG A 283 4.64 -16.74 19.51
N ARG A 284 3.70 -17.56 20.00
CA ARG A 284 2.67 -18.22 19.17
C ARG A 284 1.28 -17.94 19.69
N VAL A 285 0.32 -17.84 18.77
CA VAL A 285 -1.12 -17.72 19.06
C VAL A 285 -1.88 -18.56 18.04
N ASP A 286 -2.69 -19.50 18.54
CA ASP A 286 -3.61 -20.28 17.70
C ASP A 286 -4.97 -19.56 17.61
N GLY A 287 -5.56 -19.55 16.42
CA GLY A 287 -6.89 -19.01 16.18
C GLY A 287 -8.03 -19.98 16.56
N PRO A 288 -9.26 -19.45 16.82
CA PRO A 288 -9.60 -18.05 16.68
C PRO A 288 -9.12 -17.19 17.87
N ALA A 289 -8.44 -16.10 17.61
CA ALA A 289 -7.93 -15.19 18.65
C ALA A 289 -7.69 -13.78 18.11
N ALA A 290 -7.93 -12.77 18.94
CA ALA A 290 -7.51 -11.39 18.69
C ALA A 290 -6.17 -11.13 19.38
N ILE A 291 -5.22 -10.55 18.67
CA ILE A 291 -3.96 -10.08 19.22
C ILE A 291 -4.02 -8.54 19.22
N ALA A 292 -4.08 -7.95 20.42
CA ALA A 292 -3.98 -6.51 20.58
C ALA A 292 -2.51 -6.11 20.59
N GLU A 293 -2.12 -5.30 19.61
CA GLU A 293 -0.82 -4.64 19.53
C GLU A 293 -1.00 -3.13 19.85
N PRO A 294 0.05 -2.42 20.20
CA PRO A 294 -0.07 -1.00 20.57
C PRO A 294 -0.69 -0.11 19.48
N ASP A 295 -0.58 -0.52 18.22
CA ASP A 295 -0.91 0.27 17.03
C ASP A 295 -1.88 -0.40 16.07
N CYS A 296 -2.18 -1.69 16.26
CA CYS A 296 -3.17 -2.42 15.44
C CYS A 296 -3.77 -3.60 16.20
N THR A 297 -4.84 -4.17 15.64
CA THR A 297 -5.38 -5.45 16.09
C THR A 297 -5.25 -6.47 14.98
N ILE A 298 -4.80 -7.69 15.33
CA ILE A 298 -4.64 -8.79 14.40
C ILE A 298 -5.69 -9.86 14.74
N TRP A 299 -6.48 -10.25 13.76
CA TRP A 299 -7.37 -11.37 13.89
C TRP A 299 -6.72 -12.65 13.36
N VAL A 300 -6.48 -13.61 14.23
CA VAL A 300 -6.07 -14.96 13.86
C VAL A 300 -7.32 -15.79 13.71
N ALA A 301 -7.71 -16.12 12.48
CA ALA A 301 -8.93 -16.87 12.22
C ALA A 301 -8.81 -18.32 12.69
N GLY A 302 -9.96 -19.00 12.87
CA GLY A 302 -9.99 -20.44 13.16
C GLY A 302 -9.25 -21.23 12.07
N GLY A 303 -8.41 -22.17 12.45
CA GLY A 303 -7.56 -22.91 11.52
C GLY A 303 -6.28 -22.19 11.10
N TRP A 304 -5.99 -21.00 11.64
CA TRP A 304 -4.75 -20.28 11.48
C TRP A 304 -3.94 -20.23 12.77
N ARG A 305 -2.63 -20.10 12.61
CA ARG A 305 -1.66 -19.89 13.70
C ARG A 305 -0.77 -18.70 13.34
N ALA A 306 -0.59 -17.81 14.29
CA ALA A 306 0.35 -16.70 14.23
C ALA A 306 1.61 -17.06 15.00
N GLU A 307 2.80 -16.75 14.46
CA GLU A 307 4.09 -16.90 15.11
C GLU A 307 4.95 -15.67 14.83
N VAL A 308 5.65 -15.17 15.85
CA VAL A 308 6.58 -14.06 15.70
C VAL A 308 7.89 -14.56 15.11
N GLY A 309 8.25 -14.06 13.93
CA GLY A 309 9.54 -14.36 13.28
C GLY A 309 10.71 -13.55 13.83
N ALA A 310 11.90 -13.85 13.34
CA ALA A 310 13.17 -13.25 13.81
C ALA A 310 13.22 -11.70 13.71
N LEU A 311 12.48 -11.11 12.75
CA LEU A 311 12.40 -9.66 12.57
C LEU A 311 11.21 -9.02 13.31
N GLY A 312 10.56 -9.76 14.23
CA GLY A 312 9.44 -9.27 15.01
C GLY A 312 8.11 -9.14 14.25
N ALA A 313 8.03 -9.60 13.00
CA ALA A 313 6.77 -9.69 12.26
C ALA A 313 5.95 -10.88 12.74
N TRP A 314 4.63 -10.72 12.83
CA TRP A 314 3.73 -11.84 12.93
C TRP A 314 3.60 -12.52 11.56
N VAL A 315 3.85 -13.81 11.51
CA VAL A 315 3.64 -14.65 10.34
C VAL A 315 2.50 -15.61 10.65
N LEU A 316 1.40 -15.46 9.93
CA LEU A 316 0.22 -16.29 10.09
C LEU A 316 0.21 -17.36 8.99
N ARG A 317 -0.07 -18.62 9.36
CA ARG A 317 -0.19 -19.76 8.45
C ARG A 317 -1.34 -20.65 8.86
N ARG A 318 -1.88 -21.42 7.92
CA ARG A 318 -2.91 -22.43 8.25
C ARG A 318 -2.34 -23.49 9.18
N SER A 319 -3.10 -23.81 10.26
CA SER A 319 -2.76 -24.88 11.19
C SER A 319 -2.95 -26.21 10.46
N GLY A 320 -1.88 -26.90 10.12
CA GLY A 320 -1.95 -28.15 9.34
C GLY A 320 -1.30 -28.11 7.97
N ALA A 321 -0.86 -26.97 7.49
CA ALA A 321 0.08 -26.87 6.39
C ALA A 321 1.45 -27.35 6.92
N GLY A 322 1.65 -28.65 6.91
CA GLY A 322 2.89 -29.28 7.35
C GLY A 322 4.07 -28.88 6.50
N ARG A 323 5.17 -28.66 7.16
CA ARG A 323 6.62 -28.58 6.89
C ARG A 323 7.07 -28.49 5.45
#